data_6252293226412c45e291b08974c8b4e4
#
_entry.id   6252293226412c45e291b08974c8b4e4
#
_cell.length_a   1.000
_cell.length_b   1.000
_cell.length_c   1.000
_cell.angle_alpha   90.00
_cell.angle_beta   90.00
_cell.angle_gamma   90.00
#
_symmetry.space_group_name_H-M   'P 1'
#
loop_
_entity.id
_entity.type
_entity.pdbx_description
1 polymer ?
#
loop_
_entity_poly.entity_id
_entity_poly.type
_entity_poly.pdbx_seq_one_letter_code
_entity_poly.pdbx_strand_id
1 'polypeptide(L)'
;MKRSQIAAQLYTVRDHCRTAAELAASAAKLKAIGYGAVQVSGVGPIPEAEIVRILSGEGLTICATHESGATIVGDTQKVIDRLGALGTPYTAYPWPHVPLDSLEAAERLAADLERAGALMARAQQVLTYHNHAVEFRKVGSGAAARTVLELLYAKTSPQHLQGEIDTYWIQAGGGDPATWCTRLHGRLPLLHLKDLGVREANQATTMEIGQGNLDWPGIIAAADRAGCRWFIVEQDTCPGDPFESLAISLRYLTGLAEGNERSGAGATARAS
;
A
#
# COMPACT_ATOMS: atom_id res chain seq x y z
N MET A 1 10.76 -8.87 7.01
CA MET A 1 10.25 -7.53 7.38
C MET A 1 10.94 -7.06 8.65
N LYS A 2 11.39 -5.81 8.69
CA LYS A 2 11.96 -5.15 9.88
C LYS A 2 10.96 -4.15 10.43
N ARG A 3 11.01 -3.86 11.75
CA ARG A 3 10.14 -2.85 12.36
C ARG A 3 10.24 -1.46 11.69
N SER A 4 11.42 -1.07 11.23
CA SER A 4 11.66 0.20 10.53
C SER A 4 11.00 0.30 9.15
N GLN A 5 10.49 -0.80 8.61
CA GLN A 5 9.78 -0.86 7.33
C GLN A 5 8.25 -0.77 7.51
N ILE A 6 7.74 -0.70 8.75
CA ILE A 6 6.30 -0.64 9.02
C ILE A 6 5.86 0.82 9.02
N ALA A 7 4.87 1.14 8.19
CA ALA A 7 4.29 2.47 8.07
C ALA A 7 2.78 2.45 8.36
N ALA A 8 2.19 3.62 8.66
CA ALA A 8 0.76 3.79 8.75
C ALA A 8 0.22 4.54 7.52
N GLN A 9 -0.88 4.04 6.95
CA GLN A 9 -1.63 4.77 5.94
C GLN A 9 -2.48 5.86 6.60
N LEU A 10 -2.26 7.13 6.24
CA LEU A 10 -3.00 8.25 6.83
C LEU A 10 -4.48 8.26 6.46
N TYR A 11 -4.87 7.55 5.40
CA TYR A 11 -6.28 7.37 5.04
C TYR A 11 -7.09 6.71 6.17
N THR A 12 -6.48 5.85 6.97
CA THR A 12 -7.11 5.25 8.15
C THR A 12 -7.58 6.31 9.15
N VAL A 13 -6.82 7.39 9.29
CA VAL A 13 -7.11 8.51 10.20
C VAL A 13 -7.50 9.81 9.44
N ARG A 14 -7.99 9.69 8.20
CA ARG A 14 -8.28 10.81 7.29
C ARG A 14 -9.17 11.90 7.89
N ASP A 15 -10.12 11.53 8.75
CA ASP A 15 -11.01 12.47 9.42
C ASP A 15 -10.30 13.33 10.47
N HIS A 16 -9.06 12.96 10.82
CA HIS A 16 -8.16 13.67 11.72
C HIS A 16 -6.95 14.29 11.00
N CYS A 17 -7.02 14.49 9.67
CA CYS A 17 -5.92 15.01 8.85
C CYS A 17 -6.37 16.09 7.85
N ARG A 18 -7.50 16.75 8.10
CA ARG A 18 -8.10 17.73 7.18
C ARG A 18 -7.44 19.10 7.25
N THR A 19 -6.84 19.43 8.38
CA THR A 19 -6.13 20.69 8.63
C THR A 19 -4.70 20.42 9.10
N ALA A 20 -3.83 21.41 9.01
CA ALA A 20 -2.46 21.32 9.51
C ALA A 20 -2.40 21.00 11.02
N ALA A 21 -3.29 21.57 11.80
CA ALA A 21 -3.39 21.31 13.25
C ALA A 21 -3.82 19.87 13.54
N GLU A 22 -4.80 19.35 12.81
CA GLU A 22 -5.24 17.96 12.92
C GLU A 22 -4.15 16.98 12.48
N LEU A 23 -3.44 17.28 11.38
CA LEU A 23 -2.31 16.47 10.92
C LEU A 23 -1.20 16.45 11.95
N ALA A 24 -0.87 17.58 12.59
CA ALA A 24 0.14 17.64 13.65
C ALA A 24 -0.26 16.79 14.87
N ALA A 25 -1.51 16.88 15.31
CA ALA A 25 -2.02 16.06 16.40
C ALA A 25 -2.00 14.55 16.05
N SER A 26 -2.35 14.21 14.82
CA SER A 26 -2.31 12.83 14.32
C SER A 26 -0.90 12.29 14.21
N ALA A 27 0.04 13.09 13.72
CA ALA A 27 1.45 12.74 13.63
C ALA A 27 2.05 12.44 15.02
N ALA A 28 1.78 13.29 16.01
CA ALA A 28 2.21 13.07 17.39
C ALA A 28 1.63 11.75 17.97
N LYS A 29 0.34 11.45 17.72
CA LYS A 29 -0.27 10.20 18.17
C LYS A 29 0.37 8.98 17.49
N LEU A 30 0.55 9.02 16.16
CA LEU A 30 1.20 7.93 15.41
C LEU A 30 2.62 7.68 15.89
N LYS A 31 3.37 8.76 16.19
CA LYS A 31 4.71 8.64 16.77
C LYS A 31 4.68 8.03 18.17
N ALA A 32 3.74 8.43 19.03
CA ALA A 32 3.57 7.87 20.37
C ALA A 32 3.18 6.37 20.33
N ILE A 33 2.38 5.94 19.34
CA ILE A 33 2.07 4.53 19.09
C ILE A 33 3.34 3.74 18.69
N GLY A 34 4.28 4.40 18.02
CA GLY A 34 5.57 3.82 17.65
C GLY A 34 5.81 3.66 16.15
N TYR A 35 4.97 4.26 15.29
CA TYR A 35 5.25 4.34 13.87
C TYR A 35 6.45 5.24 13.59
N GLY A 36 7.27 4.87 12.59
CA GLY A 36 8.40 5.66 12.10
C GLY A 36 8.19 6.22 10.70
N ALA A 37 7.14 5.78 10.01
CA ALA A 37 6.82 6.20 8.66
C ALA A 37 5.32 6.24 8.41
N VAL A 38 4.91 7.03 7.42
CA VAL A 38 3.51 7.17 6.99
C VAL A 38 3.42 7.24 5.47
N GLN A 39 2.28 6.79 4.92
CA GLN A 39 1.87 7.07 3.55
C GLN A 39 0.86 8.21 3.55
N VAL A 40 1.10 9.24 2.72
CA VAL A 40 0.23 10.41 2.62
C VAL A 40 -0.94 10.10 1.68
N SER A 41 -2.14 10.00 2.25
CA SER A 41 -3.40 9.79 1.53
C SER A 41 -4.56 10.34 2.36
N GLY A 42 -5.52 11.02 1.73
CA GLY A 42 -6.67 11.59 2.42
C GLY A 42 -6.32 12.76 3.36
N VAL A 43 -5.26 13.49 3.05
CA VAL A 43 -4.74 14.60 3.86
C VAL A 43 -5.09 15.95 3.21
N GLY A 44 -5.55 16.88 4.01
CA GLY A 44 -5.73 18.26 3.64
C GLY A 44 -7.04 18.64 2.93
N PRO A 45 -6.98 19.79 2.21
CA PRO A 45 -5.80 20.41 1.54
C PRO A 45 -4.84 21.13 2.50
N ILE A 46 -3.56 20.74 2.44
CA ILE A 46 -2.44 21.32 3.20
C ILE A 46 -1.26 21.47 2.23
N PRO A 47 -0.52 22.60 2.20
CA PRO A 47 0.67 22.74 1.37
C PRO A 47 1.72 21.67 1.66
N GLU A 48 2.41 21.16 0.64
CA GLU A 48 3.40 20.08 0.75
C GLU A 48 4.52 20.40 1.75
N ALA A 49 5.04 21.62 1.69
CA ALA A 49 6.09 22.08 2.63
C ALA A 49 5.62 22.02 4.09
N GLU A 50 4.34 22.26 4.35
CA GLU A 50 3.76 22.16 5.68
C GLU A 50 3.53 20.71 6.10
N ILE A 51 3.08 19.84 5.20
CA ILE A 51 2.99 18.38 5.45
C ILE A 51 4.38 17.86 5.84
N VAL A 52 5.41 18.17 5.07
CA VAL A 52 6.78 17.75 5.35
C VAL A 52 7.25 18.29 6.70
N ARG A 53 7.05 19.58 6.98
CA ARG A 53 7.43 20.18 8.25
C ARG A 53 6.79 19.49 9.46
N ILE A 54 5.50 19.21 9.38
CA ILE A 54 4.74 18.54 10.44
C ILE A 54 5.25 17.12 10.65
N LEU A 55 5.28 16.30 9.60
CA LEU A 55 5.63 14.88 9.71
C LEU A 55 7.10 14.69 10.10
N SER A 56 8.02 15.45 9.50
CA SER A 56 9.44 15.38 9.86
C SER A 56 9.73 15.93 11.25
N GLY A 57 8.98 16.95 11.69
CA GLY A 57 9.07 17.48 13.06
C GLY A 57 8.76 16.45 14.14
N GLU A 58 7.86 15.51 13.86
CA GLU A 58 7.56 14.36 14.72
C GLU A 58 8.49 13.16 14.44
N GLY A 59 9.46 13.27 13.53
CA GLY A 59 10.35 12.19 13.14
C GLY A 59 9.62 11.05 12.40
N LEU A 60 8.61 11.38 11.58
CA LEU A 60 7.92 10.47 10.68
C LEU A 60 8.43 10.65 9.26
N THR A 61 8.84 9.56 8.62
CA THR A 61 9.23 9.53 7.20
C THR A 61 7.99 9.40 6.31
N ILE A 62 7.91 10.17 5.23
CA ILE A 62 6.91 9.96 4.18
C ILE A 62 7.41 8.83 3.29
N CYS A 63 6.84 7.63 3.40
CA CYS A 63 7.29 6.47 2.65
C CYS A 63 6.71 6.39 1.23
N ALA A 64 5.50 6.90 1.03
CA ALA A 64 4.76 6.90 -0.24
C ALA A 64 3.58 7.88 -0.20
N THR A 65 2.91 8.05 -1.34
CA THR A 65 1.63 8.76 -1.43
C THR A 65 0.58 7.95 -2.20
N HIS A 66 -0.70 8.34 -2.06
CA HIS A 66 -1.76 8.05 -3.02
C HIS A 66 -2.11 9.33 -3.77
N GLU A 67 -2.01 9.30 -5.09
CA GLU A 67 -2.39 10.42 -5.93
C GLU A 67 -3.59 10.07 -6.82
N SER A 68 -4.41 11.07 -7.16
CA SER A 68 -5.58 10.85 -8.04
C SER A 68 -5.17 10.15 -9.34
N GLY A 69 -5.85 9.07 -9.69
CA GLY A 69 -5.60 8.34 -10.93
C GLY A 69 -5.74 9.23 -12.17
N ALA A 70 -6.70 10.15 -12.17
CA ALA A 70 -6.87 11.14 -13.25
C ALA A 70 -5.66 12.10 -13.34
N THR A 71 -5.08 12.50 -12.22
CA THR A 71 -3.88 13.36 -12.21
C THR A 71 -2.65 12.58 -12.66
N ILE A 72 -2.47 11.34 -12.17
CA ILE A 72 -1.34 10.47 -12.57
C ILE A 72 -1.28 10.32 -14.09
N VAL A 73 -2.41 10.09 -14.73
CA VAL A 73 -2.47 9.84 -16.18
C VAL A 73 -2.54 11.12 -17.00
N GLY A 74 -3.29 12.15 -16.54
CA GLY A 74 -3.55 13.38 -17.27
C GLY A 74 -2.48 14.46 -17.09
N ASP A 75 -1.82 14.51 -15.94
CA ASP A 75 -0.78 15.48 -15.60
C ASP A 75 0.31 14.83 -14.70
N THR A 76 1.03 13.88 -15.27
CA THR A 76 2.08 13.14 -14.57
C THR A 76 3.16 14.05 -14.00
N GLN A 77 3.46 15.19 -14.69
CA GLN A 77 4.48 16.12 -14.20
C GLN A 77 4.10 16.74 -12.86
N LYS A 78 2.83 17.08 -12.68
CA LYS A 78 2.32 17.59 -11.38
C LYS A 78 2.54 16.58 -10.26
N VAL A 79 2.35 15.28 -10.54
CA VAL A 79 2.62 14.21 -9.55
C VAL A 79 4.11 14.13 -9.25
N ILE A 80 4.97 14.18 -10.28
CA ILE A 80 6.44 14.19 -10.12
C ILE A 80 6.89 15.33 -9.23
N ASP A 81 6.41 16.54 -9.49
CA ASP A 81 6.75 17.75 -8.72
C ASP A 81 6.28 17.61 -7.26
N ARG A 82 5.07 17.08 -7.04
CA ARG A 82 4.53 16.85 -5.70
C ARG A 82 5.32 15.82 -4.91
N LEU A 83 5.69 14.70 -5.52
CA LEU A 83 6.53 13.70 -4.86
C LEU A 83 7.92 14.27 -4.50
N GLY A 84 8.48 15.08 -5.39
CA GLY A 84 9.72 15.82 -5.12
C GLY A 84 9.58 16.75 -3.92
N ALA A 85 8.49 17.51 -3.84
CA ALA A 85 8.19 18.40 -2.71
C ALA A 85 7.97 17.65 -1.40
N LEU A 86 7.35 16.45 -1.43
CA LEU A 86 7.12 15.60 -0.27
C LEU A 86 8.34 14.75 0.13
N GLY A 87 9.37 14.67 -0.73
CA GLY A 87 10.60 13.93 -0.47
C GLY A 87 10.43 12.40 -0.47
N THR A 88 9.48 11.87 -1.24
CA THR A 88 9.28 10.42 -1.40
C THR A 88 9.33 10.01 -2.86
N PRO A 89 9.95 8.86 -3.21
CA PRO A 89 9.98 8.40 -4.59
C PRO A 89 8.73 7.57 -4.99
N TYR A 90 7.84 7.20 -4.06
CA TYR A 90 6.76 6.27 -4.33
C TYR A 90 5.40 6.93 -4.31
N THR A 91 4.57 6.62 -5.33
CA THR A 91 3.14 6.86 -5.29
C THR A 91 2.38 5.68 -5.84
N ALA A 92 1.14 5.49 -5.37
CA ALA A 92 0.23 4.53 -5.95
C ALA A 92 -0.90 5.21 -6.73
N TYR A 93 -1.32 4.53 -7.81
CA TYR A 93 -2.60 4.73 -8.44
C TYR A 93 -3.64 3.98 -7.58
N PRO A 94 -4.45 4.71 -6.77
CA PRO A 94 -5.16 4.10 -5.65
C PRO A 94 -6.55 3.58 -6.00
N TRP A 95 -7.12 4.06 -7.10
CA TRP A 95 -8.48 3.72 -7.52
C TRP A 95 -8.67 3.97 -9.02
N PRO A 96 -9.37 3.07 -9.74
CA PRO A 96 -9.68 3.27 -11.14
C PRO A 96 -10.49 4.54 -11.37
N HIS A 97 -9.94 5.51 -12.10
CA HIS A 97 -10.66 6.74 -12.49
C HIS A 97 -11.53 6.54 -13.74
N VAL A 98 -11.47 5.35 -14.33
CA VAL A 98 -12.25 4.93 -15.50
C VAL A 98 -12.93 3.59 -15.22
N PRO A 99 -14.06 3.27 -15.87
CA PRO A 99 -14.66 1.95 -15.77
C PRO A 99 -13.71 0.85 -16.25
N LEU A 100 -13.66 -0.28 -15.53
CA LEU A 100 -12.89 -1.48 -15.89
C LEU A 100 -13.84 -2.60 -16.35
N ASP A 101 -14.74 -2.30 -17.29
CA ASP A 101 -15.85 -3.15 -17.69
C ASP A 101 -15.60 -3.92 -19.00
N SER A 102 -14.54 -3.59 -19.72
CA SER A 102 -14.16 -4.24 -20.98
C SER A 102 -12.66 -4.47 -21.07
N LEU A 103 -12.26 -5.36 -22.00
CA LEU A 103 -10.86 -5.61 -22.33
C LEU A 103 -10.17 -4.34 -22.82
N GLU A 104 -10.84 -3.59 -23.71
CA GLU A 104 -10.31 -2.35 -24.29
C GLU A 104 -10.12 -1.27 -23.22
N ALA A 105 -11.02 -1.15 -22.26
CA ALA A 105 -10.89 -0.20 -21.16
C ALA A 105 -9.68 -0.54 -20.27
N ALA A 106 -9.51 -1.81 -19.94
CA ALA A 106 -8.37 -2.28 -19.15
C ALA A 106 -7.03 -2.13 -19.92
N GLU A 107 -7.00 -2.39 -21.22
CA GLU A 107 -5.81 -2.20 -22.06
C GLU A 107 -5.46 -0.71 -22.22
N ARG A 108 -6.45 0.17 -22.35
CA ARG A 108 -6.21 1.63 -22.36
C ARG A 108 -5.60 2.10 -21.04
N LEU A 109 -6.17 1.67 -19.91
CA LEU A 109 -5.60 2.02 -18.60
C LEU A 109 -4.17 1.51 -18.46
N ALA A 110 -3.87 0.28 -18.89
CA ALA A 110 -2.51 -0.26 -18.87
C ALA A 110 -1.54 0.61 -19.69
N ALA A 111 -1.94 1.04 -20.89
CA ALA A 111 -1.14 1.91 -21.74
C ALA A 111 -0.92 3.30 -21.12
N ASP A 112 -1.93 3.84 -20.45
CA ASP A 112 -1.84 5.13 -19.77
C ASP A 112 -0.89 5.05 -18.56
N LEU A 113 -0.98 3.99 -17.76
CA LEU A 113 -0.09 3.75 -16.62
C LEU A 113 1.35 3.47 -17.06
N GLU A 114 1.53 2.76 -18.18
CA GLU A 114 2.86 2.53 -18.78
C GLU A 114 3.53 3.86 -19.15
N ARG A 115 2.78 4.80 -19.78
CA ARG A 115 3.31 6.12 -20.15
C ARG A 115 3.63 6.97 -18.91
N ALA A 116 2.72 7.02 -17.93
CA ALA A 116 2.93 7.77 -16.70
C ALA A 116 4.12 7.22 -15.92
N GLY A 117 4.21 5.90 -15.76
CA GLY A 117 5.33 5.25 -15.08
C GLY A 117 6.68 5.46 -15.78
N ALA A 118 6.70 5.47 -17.12
CA ALA A 118 7.91 5.78 -17.88
C ALA A 118 8.41 7.21 -17.63
N LEU A 119 7.50 8.19 -17.48
CA LEU A 119 7.87 9.57 -17.13
C LEU A 119 8.39 9.65 -15.67
N MET A 120 7.72 9.00 -14.73
CA MET A 120 8.13 8.96 -13.33
C MET A 120 9.48 8.26 -13.14
N ALA A 121 9.74 7.16 -13.87
CA ALA A 121 11.01 6.46 -13.81
C ALA A 121 12.20 7.34 -14.24
N ARG A 122 12.03 8.24 -15.24
CA ARG A 122 13.04 9.24 -15.62
C ARG A 122 13.35 10.23 -14.50
N ALA A 123 12.38 10.50 -13.65
CA ALA A 123 12.54 11.33 -12.46
C ALA A 123 13.00 10.53 -11.23
N GLN A 124 13.40 9.26 -11.39
CA GLN A 124 13.77 8.35 -10.30
C GLN A 124 12.64 8.12 -9.29
N GLN A 125 11.40 8.22 -9.75
CA GLN A 125 10.19 7.95 -8.98
C GLN A 125 9.49 6.69 -9.50
N VAL A 126 8.70 6.07 -8.64
CA VAL A 126 8.08 4.76 -8.91
C VAL A 126 6.56 4.89 -8.82
N LEU A 127 5.88 4.56 -9.92
CA LEU A 127 4.45 4.38 -9.94
C LEU A 127 4.11 2.95 -9.51
N THR A 128 3.25 2.82 -8.50
CA THR A 128 2.68 1.54 -8.08
C THR A 128 1.18 1.50 -8.38
N TYR A 129 0.62 0.29 -8.44
CA TYR A 129 -0.82 0.07 -8.53
C TYR A 129 -1.33 -0.51 -7.21
N HIS A 130 -2.26 0.18 -6.58
CA HIS A 130 -2.98 -0.29 -5.41
C HIS A 130 -4.31 -0.92 -5.86
N ASN A 131 -4.47 -2.21 -5.63
CA ASN A 131 -5.65 -2.93 -6.08
C ASN A 131 -6.79 -2.93 -5.06
N HIS A 132 -8.00 -3.09 -5.60
CA HIS A 132 -9.20 -3.47 -4.88
C HIS A 132 -9.77 -4.81 -5.40
N ALA A 133 -10.96 -5.20 -4.97
CA ALA A 133 -11.61 -6.41 -5.49
C ALA A 133 -12.11 -6.22 -6.93
N VAL A 134 -12.37 -4.99 -7.37
CA VAL A 134 -12.90 -4.70 -8.71
C VAL A 134 -11.96 -5.15 -9.83
N GLU A 135 -10.64 -5.15 -9.60
CA GLU A 135 -9.64 -5.61 -10.57
C GLU A 135 -9.59 -7.14 -10.70
N PHE A 136 -10.32 -7.88 -9.86
CA PHE A 136 -10.52 -9.32 -10.03
C PHE A 136 -11.64 -9.66 -11.01
N ARG A 137 -12.37 -8.65 -11.51
CA ARG A 137 -13.26 -8.83 -12.64
C ARG A 137 -12.48 -9.37 -13.84
N LYS A 138 -13.02 -10.41 -14.49
CA LYS A 138 -12.43 -10.99 -15.69
C LYS A 138 -12.84 -10.21 -16.92
N VAL A 139 -11.88 -9.97 -17.80
CA VAL A 139 -12.05 -9.37 -19.13
C VAL A 139 -11.49 -10.31 -20.18
N GLY A 140 -11.94 -10.13 -21.44
CA GLY A 140 -11.67 -11.10 -22.52
C GLY A 140 -12.65 -12.25 -22.52
N SER A 141 -12.40 -13.28 -23.32
CA SER A 141 -13.31 -14.43 -23.49
C SER A 141 -12.56 -15.75 -23.60
N GLY A 142 -13.25 -16.85 -23.27
CA GLY A 142 -12.71 -18.21 -23.37
C GLY A 142 -11.42 -18.39 -22.54
N ALA A 143 -10.45 -19.12 -23.10
CA ALA A 143 -9.18 -19.41 -22.43
C ALA A 143 -8.26 -18.16 -22.28
N ALA A 144 -8.56 -17.07 -22.96
CA ALA A 144 -7.81 -15.81 -22.84
C ALA A 144 -8.38 -14.88 -21.76
N ALA A 145 -9.50 -15.23 -21.12
CA ALA A 145 -10.07 -14.44 -20.03
C ALA A 145 -9.11 -14.40 -18.85
N ARG A 146 -8.82 -13.19 -18.35
CA ARG A 146 -7.95 -12.95 -17.19
C ARG A 146 -8.53 -11.83 -16.36
N THR A 147 -8.10 -11.71 -15.11
CA THR A 147 -8.48 -10.58 -14.27
C THR A 147 -7.86 -9.28 -14.81
N VAL A 148 -8.51 -8.14 -14.54
CA VAL A 148 -7.94 -6.82 -14.90
C VAL A 148 -6.56 -6.66 -14.25
N LEU A 149 -6.38 -7.07 -13.00
CA LEU A 149 -5.10 -6.97 -12.30
C LEU A 149 -3.99 -7.75 -13.03
N GLU A 150 -4.27 -8.99 -13.45
CA GLU A 150 -3.34 -9.79 -14.25
C GLU A 150 -2.99 -9.11 -15.59
N LEU A 151 -4.00 -8.52 -16.22
CA LEU A 151 -3.81 -7.81 -17.49
C LEU A 151 -2.93 -6.57 -17.33
N LEU A 152 -3.17 -5.75 -16.30
CA LEU A 152 -2.37 -4.54 -16.03
C LEU A 152 -0.89 -4.90 -15.91
N TYR A 153 -0.56 -5.89 -15.07
CA TYR A 153 0.83 -6.30 -14.90
C TYR A 153 1.43 -7.01 -16.11
N ALA A 154 0.62 -7.71 -16.92
CA ALA A 154 1.09 -8.35 -18.15
C ALA A 154 1.36 -7.35 -19.30
N LYS A 155 0.67 -6.21 -19.30
CA LYS A 155 0.75 -5.18 -20.36
C LYS A 155 1.69 -4.02 -20.02
N THR A 156 2.27 -4.00 -18.81
CA THR A 156 3.15 -2.92 -18.37
C THR A 156 4.53 -3.46 -17.98
N SER A 157 5.55 -2.62 -18.21
CA SER A 157 6.93 -2.92 -17.83
C SER A 157 7.09 -2.93 -16.30
N PRO A 158 7.84 -3.88 -15.71
CA PRO A 158 8.18 -3.86 -14.29
C PRO A 158 8.91 -2.59 -13.83
N GLN A 159 9.56 -1.87 -14.75
CA GLN A 159 10.24 -0.62 -14.46
C GLN A 159 9.28 0.58 -14.42
N HIS A 160 8.10 0.48 -15.06
CA HIS A 160 7.17 1.58 -15.19
C HIS A 160 5.94 1.44 -14.29
N LEU A 161 5.47 0.22 -14.04
CA LEU A 161 4.38 -0.01 -13.08
C LEU A 161 4.78 -1.12 -12.11
N GLN A 162 4.82 -0.81 -10.83
CA GLN A 162 5.10 -1.76 -9.75
C GLN A 162 3.85 -2.00 -8.90
N GLY A 163 3.94 -2.88 -7.91
CA GLY A 163 2.80 -3.24 -7.07
C GLY A 163 2.80 -2.51 -5.74
N GLU A 164 1.62 -2.08 -5.34
CA GLU A 164 1.22 -1.84 -3.95
C GLU A 164 0.02 -2.76 -3.68
N ILE A 165 0.31 -4.05 -3.48
CA ILE A 165 -0.74 -5.05 -3.26
C ILE A 165 -1.44 -4.76 -1.93
N ASP A 166 -2.77 -4.77 -1.96
CA ASP A 166 -3.62 -4.74 -0.77
C ASP A 166 -4.11 -6.14 -0.43
N THR A 167 -3.72 -6.63 0.72
CA THR A 167 -3.97 -8.02 1.13
C THR A 167 -5.44 -8.35 1.35
N TYR A 168 -6.22 -7.42 1.91
CA TYR A 168 -7.66 -7.57 2.07
C TYR A 168 -8.36 -7.70 0.72
N TRP A 169 -8.06 -6.77 -0.19
CA TRP A 169 -8.74 -6.72 -1.48
C TRP A 169 -8.35 -7.87 -2.42
N ILE A 170 -7.12 -8.38 -2.31
CA ILE A 170 -6.74 -9.63 -3.00
C ILE A 170 -7.61 -10.78 -2.53
N GLN A 171 -7.74 -10.97 -1.21
CA GLN A 171 -8.54 -12.05 -0.64
C GLN A 171 -10.03 -11.88 -0.94
N ALA A 172 -10.56 -10.67 -0.82
CA ALA A 172 -11.95 -10.34 -1.14
C ALA A 172 -12.28 -10.56 -2.62
N GLY A 173 -11.30 -10.36 -3.51
CA GLY A 173 -11.39 -10.67 -4.95
C GLY A 173 -11.25 -12.16 -5.28
N GLY A 174 -11.01 -13.03 -4.30
CA GLY A 174 -10.85 -14.47 -4.49
C GLY A 174 -9.42 -14.91 -4.85
N GLY A 175 -8.43 -14.01 -4.66
CA GLY A 175 -7.01 -14.33 -4.79
C GLY A 175 -6.37 -14.72 -3.47
N ASP A 176 -5.12 -15.16 -3.53
CA ASP A 176 -4.28 -15.41 -2.36
C ASP A 176 -3.16 -14.36 -2.27
N PRO A 177 -3.08 -13.58 -1.16
CA PRO A 177 -2.12 -12.50 -1.03
C PRO A 177 -0.65 -12.94 -1.12
N ALA A 178 -0.28 -14.07 -0.52
CA ALA A 178 1.10 -14.58 -0.56
C ALA A 178 1.51 -14.98 -1.99
N THR A 179 0.59 -15.58 -2.73
CA THR A 179 0.77 -15.91 -4.15
C THR A 179 0.97 -14.64 -4.98
N TRP A 180 0.18 -13.60 -4.75
CA TRP A 180 0.34 -12.32 -5.47
C TRP A 180 1.66 -11.62 -5.15
N CYS A 181 2.09 -11.63 -3.89
CA CYS A 181 3.43 -11.14 -3.51
C CYS A 181 4.53 -11.90 -4.29
N THR A 182 4.41 -13.22 -4.39
CA THR A 182 5.37 -14.07 -5.12
C THR A 182 5.38 -13.78 -6.63
N ARG A 183 4.20 -13.60 -7.25
CA ARG A 183 4.05 -13.25 -8.67
C ARG A 183 4.74 -11.92 -9.02
N LEU A 184 4.76 -10.98 -8.07
CA LEU A 184 5.38 -9.66 -8.26
C LEU A 184 6.81 -9.59 -7.70
N HIS A 185 7.54 -10.70 -7.62
CA HIS A 185 8.93 -10.70 -7.21
C HIS A 185 9.77 -9.70 -8.02
N GLY A 186 10.52 -8.82 -7.32
CA GLY A 186 11.29 -7.72 -7.93
C GLY A 186 10.43 -6.54 -8.43
N ARG A 187 9.10 -6.59 -8.20
CA ARG A 187 8.13 -5.59 -8.68
C ARG A 187 7.15 -5.15 -7.58
N LEU A 188 7.44 -5.45 -6.29
CA LEU A 188 6.57 -5.21 -5.15
C LEU A 188 7.27 -4.36 -4.09
N PRO A 189 7.48 -3.04 -4.30
CA PRO A 189 8.13 -2.19 -3.29
C PRO A 189 7.23 -1.89 -2.10
N LEU A 190 5.93 -1.90 -2.27
CA LEU A 190 4.93 -1.51 -1.27
C LEU A 190 3.91 -2.64 -1.08
N LEU A 191 3.47 -2.85 0.17
CA LEU A 191 2.40 -3.77 0.51
C LEU A 191 1.46 -3.11 1.51
N HIS A 192 0.17 -3.01 1.18
CA HIS A 192 -0.86 -2.65 2.13
C HIS A 192 -1.23 -3.86 2.97
N LEU A 193 -0.94 -3.74 4.25
CA LEU A 193 -1.35 -4.70 5.26
C LEU A 193 -2.76 -4.31 5.74
N LYS A 194 -3.76 -5.03 5.25
CA LYS A 194 -5.17 -4.85 5.61
C LYS A 194 -5.76 -6.23 5.88
N ASP A 195 -6.17 -6.50 7.11
CA ASP A 195 -6.68 -7.81 7.49
C ASP A 195 -8.15 -7.98 7.12
N LEU A 196 -8.54 -9.20 6.84
CA LEU A 196 -9.90 -9.59 6.49
C LEU A 196 -10.45 -10.52 7.55
N GLY A 197 -11.62 -10.19 8.07
CA GLY A 197 -12.37 -11.05 8.96
C GLY A 197 -13.87 -10.97 8.70
N VAL A 198 -14.63 -11.63 9.57
CA VAL A 198 -16.09 -11.63 9.55
C VAL A 198 -16.56 -11.25 10.95
N ARG A 199 -17.33 -10.17 11.08
CA ARG A 199 -17.88 -9.75 12.39
C ARG A 199 -19.32 -10.18 12.56
N GLU A 200 -20.19 -9.85 11.60
CA GLU A 200 -21.62 -10.11 11.68
C GLU A 200 -22.18 -10.54 10.31
N ALA A 201 -23.27 -11.29 10.32
CA ALA A 201 -24.08 -11.63 9.14
C ALA A 201 -23.29 -12.12 7.91
N ASN A 202 -22.19 -12.85 8.10
CA ASN A 202 -21.32 -13.37 7.02
C ASN A 202 -20.71 -12.28 6.11
N GLN A 203 -20.66 -11.05 6.55
CA GLN A 203 -20.03 -9.96 5.78
C GLN A 203 -18.54 -9.86 6.10
N ALA A 204 -17.73 -9.91 5.04
CA ALA A 204 -16.31 -9.61 5.15
C ALA A 204 -16.12 -8.15 5.59
N THR A 205 -15.21 -7.93 6.50
CA THR A 205 -14.88 -6.59 7.02
C THR A 205 -13.38 -6.44 7.24
N THR A 206 -12.91 -5.19 7.26
CA THR A 206 -11.55 -4.90 7.66
C THR A 206 -11.38 -5.11 9.16
N MET A 207 -10.25 -5.71 9.53
CA MET A 207 -9.88 -6.00 10.91
C MET A 207 -8.50 -5.41 11.20
N GLU A 208 -8.20 -5.24 12.49
CA GLU A 208 -6.84 -4.98 12.94
C GLU A 208 -5.93 -6.15 12.56
N ILE A 209 -4.71 -5.86 12.15
CA ILE A 209 -3.76 -6.90 11.72
C ILE A 209 -3.57 -7.95 12.83
N GLY A 210 -3.79 -9.22 12.46
CA GLY A 210 -3.75 -10.37 13.37
C GLY A 210 -5.05 -10.64 14.13
N GLN A 211 -6.11 -9.87 13.89
CA GLN A 211 -7.45 -10.11 14.43
C GLN A 211 -8.39 -10.71 13.38
N GLY A 212 -7.96 -10.75 12.11
CA GLY A 212 -8.68 -11.36 11.00
C GLY A 212 -8.19 -12.78 10.68
N ASN A 213 -8.34 -13.18 9.42
CA ASN A 213 -8.16 -14.56 8.97
C ASN A 213 -6.98 -14.73 7.99
N LEU A 214 -6.20 -13.67 7.70
CA LEU A 214 -5.10 -13.77 6.74
C LEU A 214 -3.86 -14.43 7.38
N ASP A 215 -3.13 -15.23 6.59
CA ASP A 215 -1.84 -15.85 7.00
C ASP A 215 -0.72 -14.82 6.96
N TRP A 216 -0.61 -14.02 8.01
CA TRP A 216 0.39 -12.95 8.11
C TRP A 216 1.83 -13.45 8.03
N PRO A 217 2.24 -14.53 8.72
CA PRO A 217 3.58 -15.08 8.55
C PRO A 217 3.92 -15.43 7.10
N GLY A 218 3.01 -16.10 6.39
CA GLY A 218 3.18 -16.48 4.99
C GLY A 218 3.23 -15.28 4.05
N ILE A 219 2.32 -14.32 4.22
CA ILE A 219 2.24 -13.09 3.42
C ILE A 219 3.51 -12.24 3.58
N ILE A 220 3.93 -11.98 4.82
CA ILE A 220 5.13 -11.18 5.12
C ILE A 220 6.38 -11.85 4.56
N ALA A 221 6.50 -13.17 4.71
CA ALA A 221 7.62 -13.91 4.17
C ALA A 221 7.68 -13.87 2.63
N ALA A 222 6.52 -13.95 1.96
CA ALA A 222 6.44 -13.84 0.51
C ALA A 222 6.80 -12.43 0.02
N ALA A 223 6.28 -11.39 0.67
CA ALA A 223 6.56 -10.00 0.34
C ALA A 223 8.03 -9.62 0.59
N ASP A 224 8.62 -10.10 1.69
CA ASP A 224 10.04 -9.86 2.00
C ASP A 224 10.95 -10.49 0.92
N ARG A 225 10.65 -11.72 0.51
CA ARG A 225 11.35 -12.37 -0.62
C ARG A 225 11.12 -11.65 -1.96
N ALA A 226 9.96 -11.02 -2.14
CA ALA A 226 9.66 -10.23 -3.33
C ALA A 226 10.39 -8.88 -3.38
N GLY A 227 11.07 -8.48 -2.29
CA GLY A 227 11.83 -7.24 -2.20
C GLY A 227 11.02 -6.05 -1.68
N CYS A 228 9.91 -6.31 -0.94
CA CYS A 228 9.07 -5.27 -0.36
C CYS A 228 9.89 -4.36 0.57
N ARG A 229 9.72 -3.06 0.38
CA ARG A 229 10.42 -2.02 1.15
C ARG A 229 9.59 -1.46 2.27
N TRP A 230 8.26 -1.28 2.04
CA TRP A 230 7.34 -0.72 3.01
C TRP A 230 6.11 -1.60 3.18
N PHE A 231 5.82 -1.90 4.42
CA PHE A 231 4.66 -2.65 4.90
C PHE A 231 3.72 -1.64 5.56
N ILE A 232 2.66 -1.27 4.87
CA ILE A 232 1.83 -0.11 5.19
C ILE A 232 0.51 -0.59 5.77
N VAL A 233 0.29 -0.33 7.05
CA VAL A 233 -0.95 -0.71 7.75
C VAL A 233 -2.08 0.22 7.34
N GLU A 234 -3.19 -0.36 6.88
CA GLU A 234 -4.42 0.37 6.57
C GLU A 234 -5.65 -0.35 7.09
N GLN A 235 -6.66 0.43 7.47
CA GLN A 235 -7.99 -0.05 7.79
C GLN A 235 -9.03 0.98 7.35
N ASP A 236 -9.92 0.62 6.40
CA ASP A 236 -10.91 1.55 5.83
C ASP A 236 -11.96 1.97 6.82
N THR A 237 -12.37 1.01 7.68
CA THR A 237 -13.38 1.19 8.71
C THR A 237 -12.90 0.56 10.01
N CYS A 238 -12.77 1.36 11.04
CA CYS A 238 -12.40 0.92 12.38
C CYS A 238 -13.65 0.79 13.26
N PRO A 239 -13.71 -0.19 14.18
CA PRO A 239 -14.88 -0.35 15.07
C PRO A 239 -14.98 0.74 16.14
N GLY A 240 -13.90 1.48 16.36
CA GLY A 240 -13.78 2.55 17.37
C GLY A 240 -12.75 3.58 16.95
N ASP A 241 -11.87 3.99 17.87
CA ASP A 241 -10.79 4.94 17.57
C ASP A 241 -9.79 4.33 16.55
N PRO A 242 -9.60 4.94 15.37
CA PRO A 242 -8.68 4.43 14.36
C PRO A 242 -7.21 4.42 14.84
N PHE A 243 -6.83 5.25 15.76
CA PHE A 243 -5.49 5.22 16.35
C PHE A 243 -5.29 3.98 17.24
N GLU A 244 -6.31 3.53 17.94
CA GLU A 244 -6.24 2.26 18.69
C GLU A 244 -6.14 1.06 17.74
N SER A 245 -6.90 1.04 16.65
CA SER A 245 -6.78 0.01 15.60
C SER A 245 -5.38 -0.05 15.01
N LEU A 246 -4.76 1.11 14.73
CA LEU A 246 -3.37 1.18 14.27
C LEU A 246 -2.37 0.70 15.35
N ALA A 247 -2.63 0.98 16.63
CA ALA A 247 -1.80 0.52 17.73
C ALA A 247 -1.86 -1.01 17.90
N ILE A 248 -3.05 -1.62 17.79
CA ILE A 248 -3.23 -3.08 17.84
C ILE A 248 -2.45 -3.73 16.69
N SER A 249 -2.62 -3.22 15.48
CA SER A 249 -1.94 -3.72 14.28
C SER A 249 -0.41 -3.65 14.41
N LEU A 250 0.12 -2.52 14.88
CA LEU A 250 1.57 -2.36 15.04
C LEU A 250 2.14 -3.31 16.11
N ARG A 251 1.44 -3.50 17.23
CA ARG A 251 1.88 -4.45 18.27
C ARG A 251 2.03 -5.86 17.72
N TYR A 252 1.04 -6.35 16.97
CA TYR A 252 1.10 -7.67 16.33
C TYR A 252 2.28 -7.79 15.37
N LEU A 253 2.44 -6.83 14.46
CA LEU A 253 3.51 -6.84 13.46
C LEU A 253 4.90 -6.72 14.08
N THR A 254 5.05 -5.96 15.16
CA THR A 254 6.31 -5.87 15.91
C THR A 254 6.68 -7.23 16.52
N GLY A 255 5.73 -7.95 17.10
CA GLY A 255 5.95 -9.30 17.61
C GLY A 255 6.41 -10.29 16.55
N LEU A 256 5.82 -10.21 15.32
CA LEU A 256 6.28 -11.03 14.18
C LEU A 256 7.69 -10.67 13.72
N ALA A 257 8.05 -9.38 13.68
CA ALA A 257 9.38 -8.95 13.27
C ALA A 257 10.47 -9.44 14.24
N GLU A 258 10.23 -9.32 15.55
CA GLU A 258 11.16 -9.78 16.60
C GLU A 258 11.30 -11.31 16.62
N GLY A 259 10.22 -12.06 16.36
CA GLY A 259 10.24 -13.52 16.25
C GLY A 259 11.13 -14.01 15.10
N ASN A 260 11.08 -13.32 13.97
CA ASN A 260 11.91 -13.65 12.80
C ASN A 260 13.41 -13.35 13.04
N GLU A 261 13.75 -12.28 13.75
CA GLU A 261 15.14 -11.93 14.08
C GLU A 261 15.77 -12.99 15.02
N ARG A 262 15.03 -13.48 16.02
CA ARG A 262 15.49 -14.53 16.93
C ARG A 262 15.71 -15.87 16.22
N SER A 263 14.82 -16.23 15.30
CA SER A 263 14.93 -17.47 14.52
C SER A 263 16.11 -17.43 13.54
N GLY A 264 16.42 -16.28 12.93
CA GLY A 264 17.57 -16.10 12.04
C GLY A 264 18.91 -16.12 12.79
N ALA A 265 18.98 -15.54 13.99
CA ALA A 265 20.19 -15.56 14.81
C ALA A 265 20.52 -16.97 15.33
N GLY A 266 19.52 -17.80 15.61
CA GLY A 266 19.71 -19.19 16.04
C GLY A 266 20.19 -20.14 14.94
N ALA A 267 19.88 -19.83 13.67
CA ALA A 267 20.32 -20.64 12.53
C ALA A 267 21.80 -20.41 12.18
N THR A 268 22.31 -19.20 12.33
CA THR A 268 23.73 -18.86 12.11
C THR A 268 24.63 -19.36 13.22
N ALA A 269 24.16 -19.48 14.46
CA ALA A 269 24.93 -20.02 15.59
C ALA A 269 25.09 -21.56 15.60
N ARG A 270 24.33 -22.28 14.77
CA ARG A 270 24.44 -23.76 14.62
C ARG A 270 25.27 -24.20 13.42
N ALA A 271 25.70 -23.24 12.57
CA ALA A 271 26.50 -23.50 11.37
C ALA A 271 28.00 -23.12 11.55
N SER A 272 28.39 -22.74 12.75
CA SER A 272 29.79 -22.54 13.22
C SER A 272 30.15 -23.56 14.28
#